data_4186121eea108d46eaaeee1266ab663b
#
_entry.id   4186121eea108d46eaaeee1266ab663b
#
_cell.length_a   1.000
_cell.length_b   1.000
_cell.length_c   1.000
_cell.angle_alpha   90.00
_cell.angle_beta   90.00
_cell.angle_gamma   90.00
#
_symmetry.space_group_name_H-M   'P 1'
#
loop_
_entity.id
_entity.type
_entity.pdbx_description
1 polymer ?
#
loop_
_entity_poly.entity_id
_entity_poly.type
_entity_poly.pdbx_seq_one_letter_code
_entity_poly.pdbx_strand_id
1 'polypeptide(L)'
;MALPIFIGEKMAKHILSCSFGKDSIATALLALQHGEPLDELVYCEVMFNEEISGELPEHNRFIHETAIPYFEQRGIPTRVLRSEKTYLSCFYHVVTRGKTKGMLSGFPLSGRCTIQRDCKLPPIKAYQKALPPDTVQYIGIAADEPKRLARLKPGQISLLDKYHVAEPEARSMCAAEELLS
;
A
#
# COMPACT_ATOMS: atom_id res chain seq x y z
N MET A 1 -43.46 5.71 25.14
CA MET A 1 -42.51 6.70 24.61
C MET A 1 -41.29 5.90 24.15
N ALA A 2 -41.22 5.58 22.84
CA ALA A 2 -40.13 4.77 22.29
C ALA A 2 -38.91 5.67 22.03
N LEU A 3 -37.79 5.30 22.58
CA LEU A 3 -36.51 5.95 22.28
C LEU A 3 -36.13 5.68 20.81
N PRO A 4 -35.64 6.68 20.06
CA PRO A 4 -35.20 6.45 18.69
C PRO A 4 -34.00 5.52 18.72
N ILE A 5 -34.11 4.41 17.96
CA ILE A 5 -32.99 3.54 17.65
C ILE A 5 -32.07 4.38 16.75
N PHE A 6 -30.96 4.87 17.27
CA PHE A 6 -29.86 5.40 16.48
C PHE A 6 -29.32 4.21 15.64
N ILE A 7 -29.78 4.11 14.41
CA ILE A 7 -29.10 3.33 13.38
C ILE A 7 -27.83 4.13 13.11
N GLY A 8 -26.69 3.70 13.71
CA GLY A 8 -25.41 4.32 13.46
C GLY A 8 -25.15 4.33 11.95
N GLU A 9 -25.07 5.52 11.36
CA GLU A 9 -24.60 5.68 10.00
C GLU A 9 -23.26 4.93 9.90
N LYS A 10 -23.20 3.93 9.03
CA LYS A 10 -22.00 3.17 8.78
C LYS A 10 -21.00 4.12 8.13
N MET A 11 -20.10 4.67 8.95
CA MET A 11 -19.06 5.58 8.48
C MET A 11 -18.29 4.91 7.36
N ALA A 12 -17.93 5.68 6.31
CA ALA A 12 -17.13 5.20 5.20
C ALA A 12 -15.82 4.60 5.73
N LYS A 13 -15.40 3.46 5.19
CA LYS A 13 -14.12 2.86 5.58
C LYS A 13 -12.95 3.65 4.97
N HIS A 14 -11.95 3.96 5.78
CA HIS A 14 -10.74 4.67 5.36
C HIS A 14 -9.53 3.74 5.41
N ILE A 15 -8.87 3.53 4.29
CA ILE A 15 -7.70 2.66 4.19
C ILE A 15 -6.52 3.42 3.58
N LEU A 16 -5.30 3.04 3.96
CA LEU A 16 -4.09 3.52 3.31
C LEU A 16 -3.42 2.38 2.54
N SER A 17 -3.22 2.56 1.23
CA SER A 17 -2.30 1.71 0.47
C SER A 17 -0.87 2.02 0.90
N CYS A 18 -0.31 1.16 1.76
CA CYS A 18 0.98 1.36 2.40
C CYS A 18 2.03 0.41 1.81
N SER A 19 3.15 0.96 1.36
CA SER A 19 4.35 0.19 0.97
C SER A 19 5.44 0.27 2.04
N PHE A 20 5.18 0.97 3.14
CA PHE A 20 6.14 1.33 4.17
C PHE A 20 7.37 2.11 3.65
N GLY A 21 7.26 2.70 2.45
CA GLY A 21 8.17 3.74 2.01
C GLY A 21 7.78 5.10 2.62
N LYS A 22 8.67 6.08 2.56
CA LYS A 22 8.54 7.41 3.19
C LYS A 22 7.18 8.08 2.99
N ASP A 23 6.66 8.12 1.76
CA ASP A 23 5.41 8.82 1.45
C ASP A 23 4.19 8.13 2.09
N SER A 24 4.18 6.80 2.13
CA SER A 24 3.09 6.06 2.75
C SER A 24 3.14 6.14 4.29
N ILE A 25 4.34 6.12 4.88
CA ILE A 25 4.51 6.34 6.33
C ILE A 25 4.10 7.77 6.69
N ALA A 26 4.60 8.78 5.97
CA ALA A 26 4.24 10.18 6.20
C ALA A 26 2.72 10.40 6.07
N THR A 27 2.05 9.73 5.11
CA THR A 27 0.59 9.77 4.98
C THR A 27 -0.11 9.21 6.22
N ALA A 28 0.37 8.09 6.77
CA ALA A 28 -0.18 7.51 8.00
C ALA A 28 0.06 8.40 9.22
N LEU A 29 1.24 9.01 9.32
CA LEU A 29 1.55 9.97 10.39
C LEU A 29 0.69 11.22 10.31
N LEU A 30 0.46 11.77 9.11
CA LEU A 30 -0.46 12.89 8.91
C LEU A 30 -1.88 12.55 9.32
N ALA A 31 -2.36 11.34 9.01
CA ALA A 31 -3.67 10.89 9.45
C ALA A 31 -3.76 10.91 10.98
N LEU A 32 -2.76 10.40 11.69
CA LEU A 32 -2.70 10.43 13.15
C LEU A 32 -2.63 11.87 13.71
N GLN A 33 -1.75 12.71 13.17
CA GLN A 33 -1.52 14.08 13.63
C GLN A 33 -2.75 14.98 13.46
N HIS A 34 -3.48 14.81 12.38
CA HIS A 34 -4.66 15.62 12.05
C HIS A 34 -6.00 14.97 12.43
N GLY A 35 -5.97 13.79 13.04
CA GLY A 35 -7.20 13.07 13.40
C GLY A 35 -8.04 12.65 12.19
N GLU A 36 -7.40 12.43 11.03
CA GLU A 36 -8.07 11.87 9.85
C GLU A 36 -8.47 10.43 10.13
N PRO A 37 -9.66 10.00 9.73
CA PRO A 37 -10.06 8.62 9.92
C PRO A 37 -9.14 7.68 9.12
N LEU A 38 -8.58 6.69 9.79
CA LEU A 38 -7.72 5.67 9.18
C LEU A 38 -7.96 4.33 9.89
N ASP A 39 -8.72 3.46 9.26
CA ASP A 39 -9.15 2.20 9.84
C ASP A 39 -8.14 1.07 9.64
N GLU A 40 -7.32 1.13 8.58
CA GLU A 40 -6.44 0.02 8.22
C GLU A 40 -5.31 0.46 7.26
N LEU A 41 -4.09 -0.04 7.51
CA LEU A 41 -3.02 -0.03 6.53
C LEU A 41 -3.13 -1.30 5.67
N VAL A 42 -2.97 -1.16 4.35
CA VAL A 42 -3.01 -2.28 3.42
C VAL A 42 -1.66 -2.41 2.74
N TYR A 43 -0.90 -3.41 3.14
CA TYR A 43 0.43 -3.73 2.59
C TYR A 43 0.33 -4.95 1.69
N CYS A 44 0.86 -4.86 0.48
CA CYS A 44 0.99 -6.01 -0.41
C CYS A 44 2.44 -6.42 -0.48
N GLU A 45 2.76 -7.49 0.24
CA GLU A 45 4.08 -8.10 0.24
C GLU A 45 4.26 -8.99 -0.97
N VAL A 46 5.28 -8.72 -1.75
CA VAL A 46 5.67 -9.56 -2.89
C VAL A 46 6.71 -10.57 -2.41
N MET A 47 6.37 -11.85 -2.48
CA MET A 47 7.28 -12.91 -2.08
C MET A 47 8.28 -13.23 -3.19
N PHE A 48 9.56 -13.44 -2.83
CA PHE A 48 10.58 -13.93 -3.76
C PHE A 48 10.35 -15.40 -4.09
N ASN A 49 10.16 -16.23 -3.08
CA ASN A 49 9.70 -17.61 -3.16
C ASN A 49 8.62 -17.84 -2.09
N GLU A 50 8.30 -19.06 -1.74
CA GLU A 50 7.26 -19.41 -0.78
C GLU A 50 7.61 -18.97 0.66
N GLU A 51 8.88 -18.78 0.97
CA GLU A 51 9.39 -18.53 2.33
C GLU A 51 9.99 -17.12 2.49
N ILE A 52 10.62 -16.60 1.42
CA ILE A 52 11.44 -15.37 1.46
C ILE A 52 10.67 -14.20 0.85
N SER A 53 10.61 -13.08 1.57
CA SER A 53 10.10 -11.83 1.04
C SER A 53 10.97 -11.30 -0.12
N GLY A 54 10.34 -10.65 -1.08
CA GLY A 54 11.03 -9.95 -2.17
C GLY A 54 11.52 -8.56 -1.80
N GLU A 55 11.25 -8.10 -0.58
CA GLU A 55 11.78 -6.85 -0.05
C GLU A 55 13.26 -7.02 0.36
N LEU A 56 14.01 -5.94 0.42
CA LEU A 56 15.34 -5.96 1.01
C LEU A 56 15.27 -6.44 2.47
N PRO A 57 16.20 -7.28 2.95
CA PRO A 57 16.13 -7.84 4.30
C PRO A 57 15.98 -6.80 5.41
N GLU A 58 16.70 -5.68 5.32
CA GLU A 58 16.62 -4.58 6.27
C GLU A 58 15.25 -3.90 6.25
N HIS A 59 14.72 -3.67 5.03
CA HIS A 59 13.40 -3.07 4.87
C HIS A 59 12.29 -4.02 5.34
N ASN A 60 12.40 -5.30 5.05
CA ASN A 60 11.47 -6.31 5.55
C ASN A 60 11.45 -6.38 7.08
N ARG A 61 12.63 -6.36 7.72
CA ARG A 61 12.76 -6.30 9.17
C ARG A 61 12.12 -5.03 9.72
N PHE A 62 12.42 -3.88 9.15
CA PHE A 62 11.81 -2.60 9.53
C PHE A 62 10.27 -2.67 9.45
N ILE A 63 9.71 -3.22 8.37
CA ILE A 63 8.25 -3.33 8.21
C ILE A 63 7.66 -4.16 9.35
N HIS A 64 8.19 -5.36 9.60
CA HIS A 64 7.57 -6.32 10.50
C HIS A 64 7.91 -6.10 11.98
N GLU A 65 9.11 -5.62 12.29
CA GLU A 65 9.58 -5.45 13.67
C GLU A 65 9.38 -4.02 14.21
N THR A 66 9.22 -3.04 13.33
CA THR A 66 9.11 -1.63 13.73
C THR A 66 7.81 -0.99 13.26
N ALA A 67 7.60 -0.89 11.94
CA ALA A 67 6.53 -0.06 11.39
C ALA A 67 5.13 -0.64 11.68
N ILE A 68 4.90 -1.92 11.43
CA ILE A 68 3.60 -2.57 11.73
C ILE A 68 3.29 -2.45 13.22
N PRO A 69 4.15 -2.87 14.18
CA PRO A 69 3.90 -2.71 15.60
C PRO A 69 3.65 -1.26 16.03
N TYR A 70 4.36 -0.30 15.43
CA TYR A 70 4.17 1.13 15.71
C TYR A 70 2.73 1.59 15.44
N PHE A 71 2.16 1.24 14.27
CA PHE A 71 0.80 1.63 13.91
C PHE A 71 -0.26 0.82 14.65
N GLU A 72 -0.03 -0.48 14.86
CA GLU A 72 -0.97 -1.33 15.62
C GLU A 72 -1.12 -0.88 17.08
N GLN A 73 -0.05 -0.47 17.74
CA GLN A 73 -0.10 0.14 19.09
C GLN A 73 -0.92 1.44 19.14
N ARG A 74 -1.09 2.10 18.01
CA ARG A 74 -1.91 3.31 17.84
C ARG A 74 -3.33 3.03 17.35
N GLY A 75 -3.71 1.75 17.34
CA GLY A 75 -5.06 1.31 16.95
C GLY A 75 -5.28 1.21 15.44
N ILE A 76 -4.23 1.28 14.62
CA ILE A 76 -4.32 1.14 13.16
C ILE A 76 -3.77 -0.23 12.76
N PRO A 77 -4.63 -1.24 12.53
CA PRO A 77 -4.19 -2.57 12.13
C PRO A 77 -3.60 -2.57 10.72
N THR A 78 -2.68 -3.49 10.47
CA THR A 78 -2.10 -3.71 9.15
C THR A 78 -2.60 -5.01 8.53
N ARG A 79 -3.16 -4.89 7.33
CA ARG A 79 -3.52 -6.05 6.51
C ARG A 79 -2.40 -6.35 5.50
N VAL A 80 -1.73 -7.45 5.71
CA VAL A 80 -0.73 -7.95 4.77
C VAL A 80 -1.42 -8.82 3.71
N LEU A 81 -1.28 -8.42 2.45
CA LEU A 81 -1.77 -9.16 1.28
C LEU A 81 -0.60 -9.85 0.61
N ARG A 82 -0.81 -11.08 0.14
CA ARG A 82 0.16 -11.84 -0.65
C ARG A 82 -0.51 -12.48 -1.84
N SER A 83 0.22 -12.64 -2.93
CA SER A 83 -0.22 -13.42 -4.11
C SER A 83 0.17 -14.88 -3.92
N GLU A 84 -0.56 -15.78 -4.58
CA GLU A 84 -0.13 -17.18 -4.77
C GLU A 84 1.12 -17.26 -5.67
N LYS A 85 1.34 -16.23 -6.52
CA LYS A 85 2.52 -16.15 -7.38
C LYS A 85 3.66 -15.42 -6.66
N THR A 86 4.85 -16.00 -6.82
CA THR A 86 6.10 -15.44 -6.30
C THR A 86 6.93 -14.83 -7.44
N TYR A 87 7.97 -14.10 -7.08
CA TYR A 87 8.94 -13.57 -8.05
C TYR A 87 9.54 -14.69 -8.90
N LEU A 88 9.99 -15.79 -8.26
CA LEU A 88 10.58 -16.94 -8.97
C LEU A 88 9.56 -17.63 -9.87
N SER A 89 8.31 -17.78 -9.45
CA SER A 89 7.28 -18.37 -10.30
C SER A 89 7.02 -17.54 -11.56
N CYS A 90 7.10 -16.22 -11.47
CA CYS A 90 7.00 -15.34 -12.63
C CYS A 90 8.26 -15.41 -13.52
N PHE A 91 9.45 -15.51 -12.92
CA PHE A 91 10.71 -15.61 -13.63
C PHE A 91 10.78 -16.89 -14.47
N TYR A 92 10.46 -18.03 -13.87
CA TYR A 92 10.50 -19.36 -14.53
C TYR A 92 9.25 -19.67 -15.36
N HIS A 93 8.29 -18.73 -15.46
CA HIS A 93 7.13 -18.94 -16.30
C HIS A 93 7.52 -19.13 -17.78
N VAL A 94 7.07 -20.22 -18.38
CA VAL A 94 7.28 -20.49 -19.81
C VAL A 94 6.24 -19.73 -20.61
N VAL A 95 6.67 -18.89 -21.53
CA VAL A 95 5.80 -18.10 -22.40
C VAL A 95 5.01 -19.03 -23.33
N THR A 96 3.68 -18.94 -23.29
CA THR A 96 2.79 -19.85 -24.04
C THR A 96 2.36 -19.30 -25.40
N ARG A 97 2.55 -18.01 -25.67
CA ARG A 97 2.09 -17.34 -26.91
C ARG A 97 3.10 -16.31 -27.42
N GLY A 98 2.98 -15.96 -28.69
CA GLY A 98 3.79 -14.92 -29.33
C GLY A 98 5.17 -15.39 -29.81
N LYS A 99 6.04 -14.42 -30.15
CA LYS A 99 7.35 -14.67 -30.76
C LYS A 99 8.34 -15.39 -29.80
N THR A 100 8.13 -15.28 -28.51
CA THR A 100 8.98 -15.87 -27.46
C THR A 100 8.37 -17.13 -26.85
N LYS A 101 7.39 -17.77 -27.53
CA LYS A 101 6.77 -19.02 -27.07
C LYS A 101 7.85 -20.08 -26.78
N GLY A 102 7.75 -20.72 -25.63
CA GLY A 102 8.69 -21.74 -25.16
C GLY A 102 9.91 -21.20 -24.42
N MET A 103 10.11 -19.88 -24.40
CA MET A 103 11.18 -19.25 -23.62
C MET A 103 10.71 -18.94 -22.19
N LEU A 104 11.66 -18.81 -21.25
CA LEU A 104 11.39 -18.31 -19.91
C LEU A 104 11.06 -16.82 -19.97
N SER A 105 10.14 -16.36 -19.10
CA SER A 105 9.80 -14.95 -18.97
C SER A 105 10.98 -14.11 -18.49
N GLY A 106 11.80 -14.65 -17.60
CA GLY A 106 13.00 -13.99 -17.07
C GLY A 106 12.66 -12.73 -16.27
N PHE A 107 13.65 -11.88 -16.07
CA PHE A 107 13.47 -10.58 -15.41
C PHE A 107 12.73 -9.58 -16.30
N PRO A 108 11.83 -8.76 -15.75
CA PRO A 108 11.17 -7.71 -16.52
C PRO A 108 12.19 -6.62 -16.87
N LEU A 109 12.53 -6.52 -18.17
CA LEU A 109 13.59 -5.61 -18.63
C LEU A 109 13.09 -4.20 -18.98
N SER A 110 11.81 -3.98 -19.20
CA SER A 110 11.26 -2.64 -19.51
C SER A 110 9.73 -2.58 -19.49
N GLY A 111 9.18 -1.40 -19.17
CA GLY A 111 7.82 -0.93 -19.41
C GLY A 111 6.65 -1.69 -18.79
N ARG A 112 6.70 -3.00 -18.70
CA ARG A 112 5.63 -3.84 -18.11
C ARG A 112 6.23 -4.79 -17.08
N CYS A 113 6.15 -4.40 -15.82
CA CYS A 113 6.59 -5.23 -14.71
C CYS A 113 5.62 -6.42 -14.53
N THR A 114 6.06 -7.63 -14.88
CA THR A 114 5.28 -8.87 -14.68
C THR A 114 5.05 -9.13 -13.20
N ILE A 115 6.00 -8.79 -12.33
CA ILE A 115 5.89 -8.94 -10.88
C ILE A 115 4.75 -8.06 -10.34
N GLN A 116 4.70 -6.78 -10.75
CA GLN A 116 3.59 -5.91 -10.37
C GLN A 116 2.24 -6.47 -10.84
N ARG A 117 2.16 -6.91 -12.09
CA ARG A 117 0.94 -7.43 -12.71
C ARG A 117 0.44 -8.71 -12.02
N ASP A 118 1.34 -9.63 -11.70
CA ASP A 118 0.99 -10.99 -11.31
C ASP A 118 1.11 -11.23 -9.80
N CYS A 119 2.03 -10.54 -9.11
CA CYS A 119 2.25 -10.72 -7.67
C CYS A 119 1.64 -9.60 -6.81
N LYS A 120 1.49 -8.38 -7.34
CA LYS A 120 1.02 -7.24 -6.53
C LYS A 120 -0.43 -6.87 -6.82
N LEU A 121 -0.80 -6.69 -8.09
CA LEU A 121 -2.12 -6.20 -8.45
C LEU A 121 -3.28 -7.17 -8.14
N PRO A 122 -3.16 -8.51 -8.32
CA PRO A 122 -4.27 -9.42 -8.09
C PRO A 122 -4.77 -9.40 -6.64
N PRO A 123 -3.95 -9.57 -5.60
CA PRO A 123 -4.42 -9.53 -4.22
C PRO A 123 -4.98 -8.16 -3.82
N ILE A 124 -4.39 -7.05 -4.32
CA ILE A 124 -4.92 -5.71 -4.08
C ILE A 124 -6.31 -5.56 -4.69
N LYS A 125 -6.52 -5.99 -5.94
CA LYS A 125 -7.82 -5.91 -6.62
C LYS A 125 -8.87 -6.79 -5.93
N ALA A 126 -8.50 -8.00 -5.50
CA ALA A 126 -9.40 -8.88 -4.77
C ALA A 126 -9.85 -8.24 -3.45
N TYR A 127 -8.92 -7.66 -2.70
CA TYR A 127 -9.20 -6.92 -1.49
C TYR A 127 -10.12 -5.72 -1.75
N GLN A 128 -9.77 -4.87 -2.73
CA GLN A 128 -10.57 -3.68 -3.09
C GLN A 128 -12.00 -4.04 -3.50
N LYS A 129 -12.20 -5.14 -4.21
CA LYS A 129 -13.53 -5.61 -4.62
C LYS A 129 -14.43 -5.99 -3.44
N ALA A 130 -13.84 -6.40 -2.31
CA ALA A 130 -14.54 -6.77 -1.10
C ALA A 130 -14.87 -5.58 -0.18
N LEU A 131 -14.32 -4.39 -0.49
CA LEU A 131 -14.56 -3.19 0.30
C LEU A 131 -15.94 -2.58 0.03
N PRO A 132 -16.51 -1.84 0.99
CA PRO A 132 -17.68 -1.00 0.76
C PRO A 132 -17.45 0.00 -0.38
N PRO A 133 -18.47 0.34 -1.17
CA PRO A 133 -18.33 1.22 -2.34
C PRO A 133 -17.96 2.66 -1.96
N ASP A 134 -18.25 3.09 -0.76
CA ASP A 134 -17.96 4.40 -0.17
C ASP A 134 -16.58 4.48 0.49
N THR A 135 -15.76 3.42 0.36
CA THR A 135 -14.41 3.39 0.94
C THR A 135 -13.53 4.51 0.41
N VAL A 136 -12.92 5.26 1.31
CA VAL A 136 -11.87 6.24 1.00
C VAL A 136 -10.51 5.56 1.06
N GLN A 137 -9.70 5.76 0.02
CA GLN A 137 -8.37 5.20 -0.07
C GLN A 137 -7.31 6.31 -0.06
N TYR A 138 -6.49 6.35 0.98
CA TYR A 138 -5.32 7.23 1.00
C TYR A 138 -4.18 6.64 0.17
N ILE A 139 -3.49 7.51 -0.57
CA ILE A 139 -2.35 7.16 -1.43
C ILE A 139 -1.20 8.10 -1.08
N GLY A 140 -0.02 7.56 -0.79
CA GLY A 140 1.19 8.33 -0.55
C GLY A 140 1.73 8.94 -1.85
N ILE A 141 1.34 10.18 -2.14
CA ILE A 141 1.83 11.00 -3.24
C ILE A 141 2.13 12.38 -2.69
N ALA A 142 3.37 12.83 -2.80
CA ALA A 142 3.80 14.13 -2.29
C ALA A 142 3.14 15.30 -3.08
N ALA A 143 3.01 16.46 -2.44
CA ALA A 143 2.34 17.62 -3.02
C ALA A 143 3.07 18.17 -4.26
N ASP A 144 4.37 17.93 -4.37
CA ASP A 144 5.21 18.33 -5.51
C ASP A 144 5.23 17.31 -6.68
N GLU A 145 4.31 16.32 -6.67
CA GLU A 145 4.15 15.32 -7.73
C GLU A 145 2.85 15.48 -8.55
N PRO A 146 2.60 16.62 -9.24
CA PRO A 146 1.31 16.92 -9.87
C PRO A 146 0.89 15.91 -10.94
N LYS A 147 1.84 15.28 -11.64
CA LYS A 147 1.55 14.25 -12.65
C LYS A 147 1.02 12.95 -12.03
N ARG A 148 1.39 12.64 -10.80
CA ARG A 148 0.87 11.48 -10.05
C ARG A 148 -0.48 11.81 -9.43
N LEU A 149 -0.62 12.99 -8.84
CA LEU A 149 -1.88 13.49 -8.25
C LEU A 149 -3.01 13.51 -9.28
N ALA A 150 -2.74 13.96 -10.50
CA ALA A 150 -3.72 13.99 -11.61
C ALA A 150 -4.23 12.59 -12.03
N ARG A 151 -3.63 11.49 -11.54
CA ARG A 151 -4.04 10.11 -11.82
C ARG A 151 -4.85 9.48 -10.70
N LEU A 152 -5.11 10.20 -9.62
CA LEU A 152 -5.98 9.72 -8.54
C LEU A 152 -7.39 9.46 -9.07
N LYS A 153 -7.97 8.36 -8.63
CA LYS A 153 -9.32 7.94 -9.01
C LYS A 153 -10.33 8.48 -7.99
N PRO A 154 -11.63 8.51 -8.34
CA PRO A 154 -12.68 8.79 -7.37
C PRO A 154 -12.52 7.92 -6.13
N GLY A 155 -12.66 8.50 -4.94
CA GLY A 155 -12.44 7.83 -3.66
C GLY A 155 -10.97 7.69 -3.23
N GLN A 156 -10.01 8.13 -4.05
CA GLN A 156 -8.59 8.21 -3.68
C GLN A 156 -8.19 9.63 -3.30
N ILE A 157 -7.45 9.77 -2.22
CA ILE A 157 -7.00 11.06 -1.67
C ILE A 157 -5.52 10.97 -1.31
N SER A 158 -4.75 12.03 -1.58
CA SER A 158 -3.43 12.20 -0.98
C SER A 158 -3.52 13.16 0.21
N LEU A 159 -3.16 12.70 1.42
CA LEU A 159 -3.05 13.58 2.58
C LEU A 159 -1.81 14.47 2.48
N LEU A 160 -0.74 14.02 1.83
CA LEU A 160 0.43 14.86 1.57
C LEU A 160 0.07 16.07 0.72
N ASP A 161 -0.75 15.89 -0.32
CA ASP A 161 -1.27 17.01 -1.13
C ASP A 161 -2.24 17.89 -0.33
N LYS A 162 -3.18 17.26 0.39
CA LYS A 162 -4.16 17.98 1.25
C LYS A 162 -3.49 18.90 2.25
N TYR A 163 -2.37 18.50 2.84
CA TYR A 163 -1.63 19.26 3.85
C TYR A 163 -0.38 19.94 3.28
N HIS A 164 -0.21 19.98 1.94
CA HIS A 164 0.88 20.65 1.23
C HIS A 164 2.28 20.16 1.61
N VAL A 165 2.41 18.88 1.93
CA VAL A 165 3.69 18.24 2.28
C VAL A 165 4.42 17.75 1.04
N ALA A 166 5.59 18.35 0.77
CA ALA A 166 6.47 17.96 -0.31
C ALA A 166 7.37 16.76 0.07
N GLU A 167 8.05 16.18 -0.92
CA GLU A 167 8.91 14.99 -0.74
C GLU A 167 9.96 15.14 0.36
N PRO A 168 10.71 16.25 0.48
CA PRO A 168 11.71 16.42 1.55
C PRO A 168 11.10 16.45 2.95
N GLU A 169 9.92 17.06 3.10
CA GLU A 169 9.20 17.14 4.38
C GLU A 169 8.66 15.77 4.79
N ALA A 170 8.10 15.01 3.85
CA ALA A 170 7.64 13.65 4.08
C ALA A 170 8.77 12.76 4.63
N ARG A 171 9.99 12.92 4.11
CA ARG A 171 11.18 12.22 4.60
C ARG A 171 11.53 12.64 6.04
N SER A 172 11.49 13.94 6.33
CA SER A 172 11.78 14.49 7.65
C SER A 172 10.79 14.02 8.71
N MET A 173 9.49 13.91 8.36
CA MET A 173 8.46 13.38 9.26
C MET A 173 8.78 11.95 9.70
N CYS A 174 9.17 11.10 8.76
CA CYS A 174 9.52 9.71 9.08
C CYS A 174 10.76 9.61 9.98
N ALA A 175 11.74 10.49 9.82
CA ALA A 175 12.95 10.54 10.65
C ALA A 175 12.65 11.07 12.07
N ALA A 176 11.77 12.06 12.20
CA ALA A 176 11.40 12.65 13.48
C ALA A 176 10.69 11.68 14.43
N GLU A 177 9.93 10.72 13.88
CA GLU A 177 9.23 9.68 14.65
C GLU A 177 10.13 8.47 14.97
N GLU A 178 11.44 8.56 14.75
CA GLU A 178 12.43 7.46 14.94
C GLU A 178 12.09 6.18 14.17
N LEU A 179 11.18 6.27 13.19
CA LEU A 179 10.77 5.13 12.37
C LEU A 179 11.83 4.74 11.32
N LEU A 180 12.82 5.60 11.05
CA LEU A 180 13.88 5.39 10.07
C LEU A 180 15.28 5.58 10.66
N SER A 181 15.42 5.49 11.97
CA SER A 181 16.73 5.54 12.66
C SER A 181 17.51 4.23 12.55
#